data_ccaa7bb0999cdc2655343ada1fcab774
#
_entry.id   ccaa7bb0999cdc2655343ada1fcab774
#
_cell.length_a   1.000
_cell.length_b   1.000
_cell.length_c   1.000
_cell.angle_alpha   90.00
_cell.angle_beta   90.00
_cell.angle_gamma   90.00
#
_symmetry.space_group_name_H-M   'P 1'
#
loop_
_entity.id
_entity.type
_entity.pdbx_description
1 polymer ?
#
loop_
_entity_poly.entity_id
_entity_poly.type
_entity_poly.pdbx_seq_one_letter_code
_entity_poly.pdbx_strand_id
1 'polypeptide(L)'
;MAKKNGAQSVEVIPGRKIVLSAGVGKTNIEELKWHTETVLSIAKMWKTSGWDYIADCSQMSPVSPAEGGELVTMTKKFVEAGCKAFAFAEGSSVLLKVQAQKNTQRSQTGVVEGHFATVEEALDWLKSEVHI
;
A
#
# COMPACT_ATOMS: atom_id res chain seq x y z
N MET A 1 7.75 3.37 -14.82
CA MET A 1 7.94 4.80 -14.54
C MET A 1 7.04 5.23 -13.39
N ALA A 2 7.56 5.97 -12.43
CA ALA A 2 6.79 6.42 -11.29
C ALA A 2 5.88 7.59 -11.65
N LYS A 3 4.64 7.58 -11.11
CA LYS A 3 3.71 8.70 -11.19
C LYS A 3 3.70 9.40 -9.84
N LYS A 4 3.59 10.71 -9.83
CA LYS A 4 3.67 11.50 -8.59
C LYS A 4 2.54 12.52 -8.48
N ASN A 5 2.11 12.77 -7.24
CA ASN A 5 1.18 13.85 -6.91
C ASN A 5 1.48 14.29 -5.47
N GLY A 6 2.06 15.49 -5.31
CA GLY A 6 2.44 16.00 -4.00
C GLY A 6 3.37 15.05 -3.27
N ALA A 7 2.96 14.62 -2.08
CA ALA A 7 3.75 13.72 -1.23
C ALA A 7 3.71 12.26 -1.69
N GLN A 8 2.84 11.92 -2.65
CA GLN A 8 2.60 10.53 -3.05
C GLN A 8 3.26 10.19 -4.38
N SER A 9 3.75 8.94 -4.49
CA SER A 9 4.24 8.38 -5.75
C SER A 9 3.74 6.94 -5.90
N VAL A 10 3.58 6.49 -7.15
CA VAL A 10 3.10 5.15 -7.48
C VAL A 10 3.90 4.62 -8.66
N GLU A 11 4.38 3.39 -8.55
CA GLU A 11 5.10 2.73 -9.64
C GLU A 11 4.86 1.22 -9.65
N VAL A 12 5.16 0.57 -10.76
CA VAL A 12 5.07 -0.88 -10.91
C VAL A 12 6.47 -1.48 -10.75
N ILE A 13 6.56 -2.59 -10.00
CA ILE A 13 7.83 -3.34 -9.92
C ILE A 13 7.98 -4.16 -11.20
N PRO A 14 9.07 -3.95 -11.97
CA PRO A 14 9.26 -4.67 -13.25
C PRO A 14 9.26 -6.19 -13.09
N GLY A 15 8.55 -6.86 -13.99
CA GLY A 15 8.51 -8.33 -14.04
C GLY A 15 7.66 -8.99 -12.98
N ARG A 16 6.97 -8.21 -12.15
CA ARG A 16 6.10 -8.72 -11.08
C ARG A 16 4.78 -7.95 -11.05
N LYS A 17 3.73 -8.61 -10.55
CA LYS A 17 2.42 -7.96 -10.39
C LYS A 17 2.35 -7.28 -9.04
N ILE A 18 3.18 -6.27 -8.86
CA ILE A 18 3.31 -5.51 -7.61
C ILE A 18 3.23 -4.03 -7.93
N VAL A 19 2.36 -3.32 -7.20
CA VAL A 19 2.33 -1.86 -7.23
C VAL A 19 2.99 -1.36 -5.95
N LEU A 20 3.98 -0.49 -6.11
CA LEU A 20 4.69 0.16 -5.01
C LEU A 20 4.23 1.61 -4.92
N SER A 21 3.75 2.01 -3.76
CA SER A 21 3.50 3.41 -3.48
C SER A 21 4.45 3.91 -2.40
N ALA A 22 4.77 5.19 -2.43
CA ALA A 22 5.58 5.83 -1.41
C ALA A 22 5.00 7.19 -1.07
N GLY A 23 5.09 7.55 0.20
CA GLY A 23 4.75 8.88 0.68
C GLY A 23 5.95 9.50 1.35
N VAL A 24 6.09 10.83 1.24
CA VAL A 24 7.16 11.59 1.87
C VAL A 24 6.54 12.77 2.62
N GLY A 25 6.76 12.82 3.94
CA GLY A 25 6.22 13.88 4.77
C GLY A 25 4.72 13.76 4.96
N LYS A 26 4.03 14.89 5.02
CA LYS A 26 2.59 14.94 5.29
C LYS A 26 1.79 14.81 4.00
N THR A 27 0.81 13.91 4.01
CA THR A 27 -0.14 13.73 2.91
C THR A 27 -1.47 14.39 3.24
N ASN A 28 -2.40 14.41 2.27
CA ASN A 28 -3.77 14.91 2.46
C ASN A 28 -4.76 13.99 1.74
N ILE A 29 -6.06 14.24 1.96
CA ILE A 29 -7.13 13.41 1.40
C ILE A 29 -7.09 13.35 -0.12
N GLU A 30 -6.85 14.48 -0.79
CA GLU A 30 -6.82 14.54 -2.25
C GLU A 30 -5.67 13.70 -2.83
N GLU A 31 -4.50 13.77 -2.21
CA GLU A 31 -3.35 12.96 -2.62
C GLU A 31 -3.63 11.47 -2.42
N LEU A 32 -4.27 11.10 -1.30
CA LEU A 32 -4.63 9.71 -1.04
C LEU A 32 -5.68 9.20 -2.03
N LYS A 33 -6.64 10.01 -2.41
CA LYS A 33 -7.63 9.64 -3.43
C LYS A 33 -6.97 9.44 -4.79
N TRP A 34 -6.08 10.35 -5.17
CA TRP A 34 -5.30 10.21 -6.40
C TRP A 34 -4.48 8.92 -6.40
N HIS A 35 -3.82 8.64 -5.28
CA HIS A 35 -3.02 7.44 -5.10
C HIS A 35 -3.89 6.18 -5.28
N THR A 36 -5.04 6.12 -4.63
CA THR A 36 -5.96 5.00 -4.73
C THR A 36 -6.40 4.78 -6.18
N GLU A 37 -6.82 5.83 -6.86
CA GLU A 37 -7.28 5.75 -8.25
C GLU A 37 -6.16 5.33 -9.20
N THR A 38 -4.95 5.85 -8.97
CA THR A 38 -3.79 5.52 -9.80
C THR A 38 -3.42 4.03 -9.66
N VAL A 39 -3.38 3.52 -8.43
CA VAL A 39 -3.11 2.11 -8.18
C VAL A 39 -4.18 1.23 -8.83
N LEU A 40 -5.45 1.57 -8.65
CA LEU A 40 -6.55 0.79 -9.24
C LEU A 40 -6.48 0.79 -10.77
N SER A 41 -6.13 1.90 -11.38
CA SER A 41 -5.97 2.00 -12.83
C SER A 41 -4.88 1.06 -13.35
N ILE A 42 -3.74 1.01 -12.65
CA ILE A 42 -2.64 0.12 -13.01
C ILE A 42 -3.03 -1.34 -12.80
N ALA A 43 -3.61 -1.67 -11.65
CA ALA A 43 -3.90 -3.04 -11.25
C ALA A 43 -5.10 -3.65 -11.98
N LYS A 44 -5.84 -2.86 -12.74
CA LYS A 44 -7.03 -3.30 -13.47
C LYS A 44 -6.75 -4.52 -14.34
N MET A 45 -5.58 -4.57 -14.98
CA MET A 45 -5.18 -5.68 -15.84
C MET A 45 -4.92 -6.98 -15.07
N TRP A 46 -4.77 -6.90 -13.74
CA TRP A 46 -4.44 -8.06 -12.91
C TRP A 46 -5.59 -8.50 -11.99
N LYS A 47 -6.78 -7.98 -12.19
CA LYS A 47 -7.91 -8.24 -11.28
C LYS A 47 -8.17 -9.74 -11.10
N THR A 48 -8.14 -10.52 -12.17
CA THR A 48 -8.39 -11.96 -12.11
C THR A 48 -7.19 -12.77 -11.64
N SER A 49 -5.98 -12.38 -12.04
CA SER A 49 -4.76 -13.11 -11.67
C SER A 49 -4.26 -12.79 -10.27
N GLY A 50 -4.70 -11.64 -9.72
CA GLY A 50 -4.23 -11.16 -8.43
C GLY A 50 -2.95 -10.36 -8.53
N TRP A 51 -2.71 -9.51 -7.52
CA TRP A 51 -1.55 -8.63 -7.45
C TRP A 51 -1.26 -8.30 -6.00
N ASP A 52 -0.09 -7.72 -5.76
CA ASP A 52 0.34 -7.33 -4.42
C ASP A 52 0.61 -5.85 -4.35
N TYR A 53 0.46 -5.30 -3.15
CA TYR A 53 0.65 -3.88 -2.89
C TYR A 53 1.73 -3.68 -1.84
N ILE A 54 2.67 -2.78 -2.13
CA ILE A 54 3.68 -2.36 -1.16
C ILE A 54 3.49 -0.88 -0.89
N ALA A 55 3.36 -0.52 0.38
CA ALA A 55 3.31 0.86 0.83
C ALA A 55 4.62 1.20 1.54
N ASP A 56 5.43 2.05 0.91
CA ASP A 56 6.64 2.57 1.54
C ASP A 56 6.28 3.80 2.35
N CYS A 57 6.10 3.62 3.64
CA CYS A 57 5.74 4.65 4.60
C CYS A 57 6.94 5.14 5.42
N SER A 58 8.16 4.70 5.08
CA SER A 58 9.34 4.95 5.91
C SER A 58 9.66 6.44 6.08
N GLN A 59 9.21 7.29 5.15
CA GLN A 59 9.43 8.73 5.20
C GLN A 59 8.15 9.53 5.37
N MET A 60 7.03 8.86 5.66
CA MET A 60 5.76 9.53 5.88
C MET A 60 5.61 10.03 7.31
N SER A 61 4.88 11.14 7.44
CA SER A 61 4.36 11.57 8.74
C SER A 61 3.12 10.74 9.09
N PRO A 62 2.81 10.56 10.39
CA PRO A 62 1.58 9.89 10.80
C PRO A 62 0.34 10.55 10.19
N VAL A 63 -0.69 9.75 9.94
CA VAL A 63 -1.92 10.24 9.29
C VAL A 63 -2.95 10.68 10.32
N SER A 64 -3.81 11.62 9.92
CA SER A 64 -4.95 12.06 10.72
C SER A 64 -6.08 11.01 10.68
N PRO A 65 -7.08 11.09 11.59
CA PRO A 65 -8.23 10.18 11.53
C PRO A 65 -8.97 10.21 10.19
N ALA A 66 -9.11 11.38 9.57
CA ALA A 66 -9.76 11.51 8.26
C ALA A 66 -8.95 10.80 7.17
N GLU A 67 -7.64 10.97 7.16
CA GLU A 67 -6.75 10.28 6.23
C GLU A 67 -6.75 8.77 6.48
N GLY A 68 -6.79 8.36 7.75
CA GLY A 68 -6.93 6.96 8.12
C GLY A 68 -8.21 6.33 7.54
N GLY A 69 -9.31 7.07 7.56
CA GLY A 69 -10.57 6.64 6.94
C GLY A 69 -10.44 6.42 5.44
N GLU A 70 -9.72 7.31 4.74
CA GLU A 70 -9.42 7.13 3.32
C GLU A 70 -8.60 5.88 3.07
N LEU A 71 -7.63 5.58 3.92
CA LEU A 71 -6.80 4.38 3.79
C LEU A 71 -7.61 3.10 4.03
N VAL A 72 -8.60 3.13 4.92
CA VAL A 72 -9.54 2.01 5.11
C VAL A 72 -10.34 1.77 3.83
N THR A 73 -10.87 2.84 3.24
CA THR A 73 -11.61 2.77 1.96
C THR A 73 -10.72 2.22 0.85
N MET A 74 -9.49 2.71 0.77
CA MET A 74 -8.48 2.24 -0.20
C MET A 74 -8.27 0.74 -0.07
N THR A 75 -8.08 0.23 1.15
CA THR A 75 -7.83 -1.18 1.39
C THR A 75 -8.99 -2.04 0.85
N LYS A 76 -10.22 -1.63 1.13
CA LYS A 76 -11.41 -2.34 0.61
C LYS A 76 -11.42 -2.37 -0.92
N LYS A 77 -11.16 -1.23 -1.55
CA LYS A 77 -11.15 -1.13 -3.01
C LYS A 77 -10.06 -2.00 -3.64
N PHE A 78 -8.87 -2.02 -3.03
CA PHE A 78 -7.76 -2.81 -3.53
C PHE A 78 -8.07 -4.31 -3.48
N VAL A 79 -8.62 -4.77 -2.37
CA VAL A 79 -8.99 -6.20 -2.23
C VAL A 79 -10.09 -6.58 -3.24
N GLU A 80 -11.08 -5.72 -3.42
CA GLU A 80 -12.11 -5.94 -4.43
C GLU A 80 -11.54 -6.00 -5.85
N ALA A 81 -10.44 -5.29 -6.08
CA ALA A 81 -9.75 -5.26 -7.38
C ALA A 81 -8.71 -6.39 -7.54
N GLY A 82 -8.66 -7.34 -6.61
CA GLY A 82 -7.81 -8.52 -6.74
C GLY A 82 -6.49 -8.46 -5.97
N CYS A 83 -6.29 -7.48 -5.10
CA CYS A 83 -5.09 -7.40 -4.27
C CYS A 83 -5.10 -8.54 -3.26
N LYS A 84 -4.00 -9.33 -3.23
CA LYS A 84 -3.88 -10.51 -2.37
C LYS A 84 -3.11 -10.23 -1.09
N ALA A 85 -2.16 -9.31 -1.12
CA ALA A 85 -1.30 -9.03 0.02
C ALA A 85 -0.90 -7.57 0.08
N PHE A 86 -0.82 -7.05 1.30
CA PHE A 86 -0.31 -5.72 1.61
C PHE A 86 0.99 -5.88 2.38
N ALA A 87 2.06 -5.28 1.90
CA ALA A 87 3.34 -5.21 2.60
C ALA A 87 3.65 -3.75 2.91
N PHE A 88 3.91 -3.46 4.17
CA PHE A 88 4.24 -2.11 4.63
C PHE A 88 5.72 -2.01 4.95
N ALA A 89 6.40 -1.02 4.38
CA ALA A 89 7.78 -0.68 4.71
C ALA A 89 7.74 0.60 5.55
N GLU A 90 7.96 0.48 6.86
CA GLU A 90 7.71 1.56 7.82
C GLU A 90 8.99 2.08 8.48
N GLY A 91 10.13 1.58 8.04
CA GLY A 91 11.38 1.90 8.69
C GLY A 91 11.36 1.41 10.13
N SER A 92 11.70 2.29 11.07
CA SER A 92 11.67 1.98 12.50
C SER A 92 10.46 2.59 13.23
N SER A 93 9.48 3.11 12.49
CA SER A 93 8.34 3.81 13.10
C SER A 93 7.30 2.84 13.63
N VAL A 94 7.23 2.71 14.95
CA VAL A 94 6.20 1.91 15.64
C VAL A 94 4.81 2.53 15.40
N LEU A 95 4.73 3.86 15.42
CA LEU A 95 3.45 4.56 15.23
C LEU A 95 2.86 4.30 13.85
N LEU A 96 3.66 4.40 12.80
CA LEU A 96 3.19 4.11 11.45
C LEU A 96 2.73 2.65 11.31
N LYS A 97 3.46 1.73 11.91
CA LYS A 97 3.09 0.31 11.93
C LYS A 97 1.73 0.10 12.60
N VAL A 98 1.52 0.72 13.76
CA VAL A 98 0.25 0.60 14.49
C VAL A 98 -0.89 1.20 13.67
N GLN A 99 -0.67 2.35 13.04
CA GLN A 99 -1.70 2.97 12.18
C GLN A 99 -2.05 2.07 11.00
N ALA A 100 -1.05 1.50 10.34
CA ALA A 100 -1.29 0.59 9.21
C ALA A 100 -2.06 -0.65 9.64
N GLN A 101 -1.69 -1.27 10.76
CA GLN A 101 -2.39 -2.43 11.30
C GLN A 101 -3.85 -2.12 11.61
N LYS A 102 -4.12 -0.98 12.25
CA LYS A 102 -5.48 -0.57 12.58
C LYS A 102 -6.33 -0.32 11.33
N ASN A 103 -5.76 0.35 10.33
CA ASN A 103 -6.48 0.63 9.10
C ASN A 103 -6.82 -0.66 8.35
N THR A 104 -5.91 -1.61 8.27
CA THR A 104 -6.16 -2.90 7.64
C THR A 104 -7.24 -3.67 8.41
N GLN A 105 -7.17 -3.69 9.72
CA GLN A 105 -8.15 -4.35 10.56
C GLN A 105 -9.54 -3.73 10.38
N ARG A 106 -9.63 -2.40 10.37
CA ARG A 106 -10.88 -1.67 10.17
C ARG A 106 -11.49 -1.91 8.79
N SER A 107 -10.69 -2.27 7.79
CA SER A 107 -11.20 -2.58 6.46
C SER A 107 -12.01 -3.88 6.43
N GLN A 108 -11.78 -4.77 7.39
CA GLN A 108 -12.46 -6.06 7.51
C GLN A 108 -12.35 -6.94 6.26
N THR A 109 -11.27 -6.78 5.51
CA THR A 109 -11.06 -7.54 4.27
C THR A 109 -10.38 -8.88 4.51
N GLY A 110 -9.66 -9.02 5.62
CA GLY A 110 -8.87 -10.22 5.90
C GLY A 110 -7.67 -10.37 4.97
N VAL A 111 -7.25 -9.30 4.30
CA VAL A 111 -6.10 -9.35 3.39
C VAL A 111 -4.83 -9.75 4.15
N VAL A 112 -3.97 -10.53 3.50
CA VAL A 112 -2.66 -10.90 4.07
C VAL A 112 -1.81 -9.64 4.23
N GLU A 113 -1.22 -9.47 5.41
CA GLU A 113 -0.51 -8.25 5.76
C GLU A 113 0.85 -8.57 6.38
N GLY A 114 1.88 -7.83 5.99
CA GLY A 114 3.21 -7.93 6.58
C GLY A 114 3.81 -6.55 6.80
N HIS A 115 4.74 -6.47 7.77
CA HIS A 115 5.38 -5.21 8.17
C HIS A 115 6.90 -5.38 8.19
N PHE A 116 7.60 -4.47 7.54
CA PHE A 116 9.05 -4.57 7.31
C PHE A 116 9.71 -3.20 7.46
N ALA A 117 11.01 -3.22 7.67
CA ALA A 117 11.78 -1.97 7.74
C ALA A 117 12.01 -1.39 6.34
N THR A 118 12.18 -2.24 5.32
CA THR A 118 12.54 -1.79 3.97
C THR A 118 11.65 -2.41 2.90
N VAL A 119 11.63 -1.77 1.74
CA VAL A 119 10.94 -2.30 0.55
C VAL A 119 11.56 -3.64 0.11
N GLU A 120 12.88 -3.78 0.22
CA GLU A 120 13.56 -5.01 -0.17
C GLU A 120 13.07 -6.21 0.65
N GLU A 121 12.93 -6.03 1.97
CA GLU A 121 12.39 -7.07 2.83
C GLU A 121 10.94 -7.41 2.47
N ALA A 122 10.15 -6.41 2.13
CA ALA A 122 8.76 -6.61 1.69
C ALA A 122 8.71 -7.43 0.39
N LEU A 123 9.57 -7.10 -0.58
CA LEU A 123 9.66 -7.83 -1.84
C LEU A 123 10.04 -9.30 -1.63
N ASP A 124 11.01 -9.55 -0.75
CA ASP A 124 11.43 -10.90 -0.43
C ASP A 124 10.31 -11.70 0.23
N TRP A 125 9.59 -11.08 1.15
CA TRP A 125 8.45 -11.72 1.81
C TRP A 125 7.35 -12.10 0.82
N LEU A 126 6.99 -11.18 -0.08
CA LEU A 126 5.97 -11.44 -1.08
C LEU A 126 6.36 -12.60 -1.99
N LYS A 127 7.64 -12.70 -2.33
CA LYS A 127 8.14 -13.78 -3.19
C LYS A 127 8.09 -15.13 -2.49
N SER A 128 8.52 -15.20 -1.22
CA SER A 128 8.71 -16.48 -0.54
C SER A 128 7.46 -16.96 0.22
N GLU A 129 6.67 -16.05 0.79
CA GLU A 129 5.58 -16.42 1.69
C GLU A 129 4.21 -16.40 1.03
N VAL A 130 4.02 -15.59 0.00
CA VAL A 130 2.70 -15.36 -0.60
C VAL A 130 2.54 -16.08 -1.94
N HIS A 131 3.64 -16.32 -2.65
CA HIS A 131 3.62 -16.86 -4.01
C HIS A 131 4.35 -18.18 -4.19
N ILE A 132 4.49 -18.92 -3.12
CA ILE A 132 5.07 -20.26 -3.20
C ILE A 132 4.10 -21.21 -3.91
#